data_b99e0e79fe79a62e9ec01f569010e27c
#
_entry.id   b99e0e79fe79a62e9ec01f569010e27c
#
_cell.length_a   1.000
_cell.length_b   1.000
_cell.length_c   1.000
_cell.angle_alpha   90.00
_cell.angle_beta   90.00
_cell.angle_gamma   90.00
#
_symmetry.space_group_name_H-M   'P 1'
#
loop_
_entity.id
_entity.type
_entity.pdbx_description
1 polymer ?
#
loop_
_entity_poly.entity_id
_entity_poly.type
_entity_poly.pdbx_seq_one_letter_code
_entity_poly.pdbx_strand_id
1 'polypeptide(L)'
;MAGLVPAIHVFYVASCIKTWARHTRLVPGPAGGRTRVPGMTTSMAMPSFMQIALEEARAAGTRGEVPVGCVIVRDNKVIARAGNRTLIERDPTAHAELIAIRAAAAELGSERLTDCDLHVTLEPCTMCAAAISFARIRRLYFGAADPKGGAVEHGVRFFAAATCHHRPEIYGGIGESECASLLKEFFQARRT
;
A
#
# COMPACT_ATOMS: atom_id res chain seq x y z
N MET A 1 -5.08 52.92 -5.37
CA MET A 1 -3.99 52.22 -4.61
C MET A 1 -4.02 50.78 -5.01
N ALA A 2 -3.08 50.34 -5.86
CA ALA A 2 -3.00 48.98 -6.37
C ALA A 2 -2.03 48.23 -5.46
N GLY A 3 -2.54 47.18 -4.78
CA GLY A 3 -1.73 46.28 -3.95
C GLY A 3 -0.99 45.25 -4.81
N LEU A 4 0.33 45.29 -4.74
CA LEU A 4 1.21 44.29 -5.33
C LEU A 4 0.99 42.92 -4.66
N VAL A 5 0.71 41.90 -5.45
CA VAL A 5 0.85 40.48 -5.05
C VAL A 5 2.27 40.06 -5.32
N PRO A 6 3.04 39.50 -4.35
CA PRO A 6 4.40 39.06 -4.60
C PRO A 6 4.40 37.76 -5.40
N ALA A 7 5.13 37.77 -6.52
CA ALA A 7 5.49 36.60 -7.29
C ALA A 7 6.46 35.73 -6.48
N ILE A 8 6.01 34.59 -5.99
CA ILE A 8 6.86 33.60 -5.32
C ILE A 8 6.75 32.26 -6.07
N HIS A 9 7.92 31.77 -6.51
CA HIS A 9 8.24 30.39 -6.90
C HIS A 9 7.84 29.86 -8.29
N VAL A 10 8.61 30.29 -9.27
CA VAL A 10 8.81 29.54 -10.53
C VAL A 10 10.29 29.11 -10.70
N PHE A 11 11.03 28.81 -9.64
CA PHE A 11 12.44 28.43 -9.73
C PHE A 11 12.76 27.14 -8.95
N TYR A 12 12.04 26.02 -9.19
CA TYR A 12 12.46 24.72 -8.60
C TYR A 12 12.24 23.50 -9.49
N VAL A 13 12.05 23.64 -10.79
CA VAL A 13 11.82 22.50 -11.71
C VAL A 13 13.03 22.16 -12.60
N ALA A 14 14.08 22.98 -12.63
CA ALA A 14 15.15 22.83 -13.62
C ALA A 14 16.39 22.03 -13.16
N SER A 15 16.47 21.54 -11.91
CA SER A 15 17.68 20.87 -11.40
C SER A 15 17.61 19.35 -11.25
N CYS A 16 16.45 18.70 -11.55
CA CYS A 16 16.27 17.27 -11.31
C CYS A 16 16.45 16.37 -12.56
N ILE A 17 16.83 16.92 -13.70
CA ILE A 17 16.83 16.17 -14.99
C ILE A 17 18.17 15.49 -15.32
N LYS A 18 19.23 15.69 -14.58
CA LYS A 18 20.59 15.26 -14.99
C LYS A 18 21.19 14.01 -14.32
N THR A 19 20.46 13.25 -13.48
CA THR A 19 21.05 12.08 -12.79
C THR A 19 20.38 10.75 -13.08
N TRP A 20 19.58 10.60 -14.13
CA TRP A 20 18.73 9.40 -14.35
C TRP A 20 19.28 8.37 -15.36
N ALA A 21 20.51 8.43 -15.75
CA ALA A 21 21.08 7.52 -16.76
C ALA A 21 22.19 6.64 -16.22
N ARG A 22 21.98 5.84 -15.18
CA ARG A 22 22.83 4.66 -14.85
C ARG A 22 22.20 3.85 -13.72
N HIS A 23 21.74 2.66 -14.02
CA HIS A 23 21.65 1.41 -13.27
C HIS A 23 20.35 0.63 -13.59
N THR A 24 20.31 0.08 -14.79
CA THR A 24 19.48 -1.10 -15.07
C THR A 24 20.39 -2.32 -15.07
N ARG A 25 20.36 -3.09 -14.01
CA ARG A 25 20.88 -4.44 -14.03
C ARG A 25 19.76 -5.36 -13.54
N LEU A 26 19.15 -6.07 -14.48
CA LEU A 26 18.25 -7.19 -14.22
C LEU A 26 19.09 -8.35 -13.63
N VAL A 27 18.72 -8.79 -12.42
CA VAL A 27 19.28 -10.02 -11.83
C VAL A 27 18.18 -11.07 -11.86
N PRO A 28 18.36 -12.22 -12.55
CA PRO A 28 17.40 -13.31 -12.50
C PRO A 28 17.50 -14.02 -11.13
N GLY A 29 16.34 -14.18 -10.45
CA GLY A 29 16.25 -14.93 -9.21
C GLY A 29 16.40 -16.43 -9.43
N PRO A 30 16.98 -17.18 -8.45
CA PRO A 30 17.16 -18.63 -8.58
C PRO A 30 15.83 -19.37 -8.37
N ALA A 31 15.56 -20.31 -9.28
CA ALA A 31 14.57 -21.36 -9.09
C ALA A 31 15.07 -22.33 -8.00
N GLY A 32 14.41 -22.38 -6.85
CA GLY A 32 14.75 -23.24 -5.74
C GLY A 32 13.55 -24.03 -5.24
N GLY A 33 13.62 -25.36 -5.36
CA GLY A 33 12.60 -26.33 -5.03
C GLY A 33 12.17 -26.31 -3.56
N ARG A 34 10.87 -26.62 -3.36
CA ARG A 34 10.26 -26.80 -2.04
C ARG A 34 10.69 -28.12 -1.43
N THR A 35 11.48 -28.07 -0.38
CA THR A 35 11.67 -29.22 0.52
C THR A 35 10.66 -29.09 1.67
N ARG A 36 9.75 -30.07 1.75
CA ARG A 36 8.77 -30.20 2.83
C ARG A 36 9.46 -30.84 4.03
N VAL A 37 9.53 -30.13 5.15
CA VAL A 37 10.01 -30.68 6.43
C VAL A 37 8.78 -31.07 7.26
N PRO A 38 8.63 -32.35 7.69
CA PRO A 38 7.54 -32.76 8.59
C PRO A 38 7.92 -32.50 10.05
N GLY A 39 6.95 -32.00 10.82
CA GLY A 39 6.96 -32.04 12.28
C GLY A 39 7.53 -30.80 12.95
N MET A 40 6.70 -29.77 13.12
CA MET A 40 6.92 -28.76 14.16
C MET A 40 5.64 -28.52 14.92
N THR A 41 5.71 -28.81 16.21
CA THR A 41 4.80 -28.49 17.29
C THR A 41 4.25 -27.07 17.16
N THR A 42 2.99 -26.89 17.55
CA THR A 42 2.23 -25.63 17.60
C THR A 42 2.98 -24.58 18.43
N SER A 43 3.97 -23.95 17.84
CA SER A 43 4.45 -22.65 18.25
C SER A 43 3.32 -21.67 17.88
N MET A 44 2.90 -20.82 18.79
CA MET A 44 2.06 -19.65 18.46
C MET A 44 2.89 -18.79 17.52
N ALA A 45 2.82 -19.08 16.24
CA ALA A 45 3.47 -18.28 15.21
C ALA A 45 2.87 -16.88 15.26
N MET A 46 3.72 -15.86 15.39
CA MET A 46 3.28 -14.47 15.27
C MET A 46 2.45 -14.34 14.00
N PRO A 47 1.28 -13.67 14.05
CA PRO A 47 0.44 -13.52 12.89
C PRO A 47 1.25 -12.84 11.76
N SER A 48 1.07 -13.30 10.53
CA SER A 48 1.71 -12.64 9.39
C SER A 48 1.21 -11.19 9.28
N PHE A 49 1.99 -10.28 8.71
CA PHE A 49 1.55 -8.89 8.55
C PHE A 49 0.27 -8.77 7.72
N MET A 50 0.03 -9.69 6.78
CA MET A 50 -1.24 -9.75 6.06
C MET A 50 -2.41 -10.16 6.98
N GLN A 51 -2.20 -11.01 7.98
CA GLN A 51 -3.24 -11.33 8.96
C GLN A 51 -3.59 -10.11 9.82
N ILE A 52 -2.61 -9.30 10.20
CA ILE A 52 -2.86 -8.04 10.91
C ILE A 52 -3.63 -7.05 10.00
N ALA A 53 -3.30 -6.98 8.72
CA ALA A 53 -4.06 -6.18 7.75
C ALA A 53 -5.52 -6.69 7.62
N LEU A 54 -5.74 -8.00 7.62
CA LEU A 54 -7.08 -8.59 7.60
C LEU A 54 -7.88 -8.29 8.87
N GLU A 55 -7.24 -8.21 10.04
CA GLU A 55 -7.90 -7.76 11.29
C GLU A 55 -8.43 -6.33 11.15
N GLU A 56 -7.61 -5.41 10.61
CA GLU A 56 -8.03 -4.03 10.34
C GLU A 56 -9.15 -3.97 9.29
N ALA A 57 -9.10 -4.83 8.25
CA ALA A 57 -10.15 -4.92 7.25
C ALA A 57 -11.48 -5.38 7.87
N ARG A 58 -11.47 -6.42 8.72
CA ARG A 58 -12.68 -6.89 9.43
C ARG A 58 -13.23 -5.80 10.33
N ALA A 59 -12.36 -5.11 11.08
CA ALA A 59 -12.76 -3.99 11.91
C ALA A 59 -13.38 -2.83 11.10
N ALA A 60 -12.88 -2.55 9.90
CA ALA A 60 -13.51 -1.61 8.98
C ALA A 60 -14.90 -2.10 8.55
N GLY A 61 -15.04 -3.36 8.16
CA GLY A 61 -16.32 -3.98 7.78
C GLY A 61 -17.37 -3.90 8.88
N THR A 62 -17.01 -4.12 10.15
CA THR A 62 -17.95 -4.00 11.28
C THR A 62 -18.44 -2.58 11.51
N ARG A 63 -17.66 -1.57 11.10
CA ARG A 63 -18.08 -0.15 11.11
C ARG A 63 -18.90 0.27 9.89
N GLY A 64 -19.15 -0.65 8.96
CA GLY A 64 -19.86 -0.36 7.73
C GLY A 64 -18.99 0.11 6.56
N GLU A 65 -17.71 0.27 6.75
CA GLU A 65 -16.73 0.62 5.72
C GLU A 65 -16.44 -0.56 4.78
N VAL A 66 -15.96 -0.28 3.58
CA VAL A 66 -15.41 -1.33 2.71
C VAL A 66 -14.25 -1.99 3.46
N PRO A 67 -14.25 -3.34 3.61
CA PRO A 67 -13.29 -4.05 4.47
C PRO A 67 -11.90 -4.13 3.81
N VAL A 68 -11.19 -3.03 3.82
CA VAL A 68 -9.79 -2.93 3.42
C VAL A 68 -8.96 -2.54 4.63
N GLY A 69 -7.85 -3.25 4.84
CA GLY A 69 -6.91 -3.00 5.91
C GLY A 69 -5.48 -2.93 5.39
N CYS A 70 -4.69 -2.09 6.03
CA CYS A 70 -3.30 -1.82 5.67
C CYS A 70 -2.40 -1.81 6.90
N VAL A 71 -1.18 -2.34 6.74
CA VAL A 71 -0.13 -2.35 7.76
C VAL A 71 1.17 -1.87 7.14
N ILE A 72 1.86 -0.97 7.83
CA ILE A 72 3.22 -0.55 7.47
C ILE A 72 4.20 -1.13 8.48
N VAL A 73 5.25 -1.74 7.96
CA VAL A 73 6.26 -2.50 8.71
C VAL A 73 7.65 -1.94 8.42
N ARG A 74 8.45 -1.79 9.45
CA ARG A 74 9.88 -1.48 9.37
C ARG A 74 10.63 -2.41 10.32
N ASP A 75 11.74 -2.98 9.88
CA ASP A 75 12.58 -3.88 10.69
C ASP A 75 11.77 -4.98 11.40
N ASN A 76 10.85 -5.60 10.67
CA ASN A 76 9.92 -6.64 11.16
C ASN A 76 9.00 -6.21 12.32
N LYS A 77 8.80 -4.88 12.50
CA LYS A 77 7.88 -4.30 13.49
C LYS A 77 6.78 -3.52 12.78
N VAL A 78 5.55 -3.65 13.28
CA VAL A 78 4.42 -2.83 12.81
C VAL A 78 4.62 -1.40 13.32
N ILE A 79 4.71 -0.44 12.38
CA ILE A 79 4.82 1.00 12.68
C ILE A 79 3.43 1.65 12.67
N ALA A 80 2.59 1.26 11.70
CA ALA A 80 1.22 1.77 11.60
C ALA A 80 0.29 0.70 11.05
N ARG A 81 -0.99 0.78 11.42
CA ARG A 81 -2.06 -0.04 10.88
C ARG A 81 -3.34 0.75 10.78
N ALA A 82 -4.15 0.50 9.78
CA ALA A 82 -5.42 1.18 9.55
C ALA A 82 -6.37 0.34 8.71
N GLY A 83 -7.68 0.54 8.90
CA GLY A 83 -8.72 0.14 7.97
C GLY A 83 -9.37 1.37 7.33
N ASN A 84 -10.13 1.19 6.25
CA ASN A 84 -10.90 2.26 5.61
C ASN A 84 -11.78 3.02 6.61
N ARG A 85 -11.92 4.35 6.37
CA ARG A 85 -12.71 5.29 7.18
C ARG A 85 -13.45 6.33 6.33
N THR A 86 -13.69 6.04 5.06
CA THR A 86 -14.25 7.00 4.10
C THR A 86 -15.63 7.52 4.51
N LEU A 87 -16.47 6.66 5.07
CA LEU A 87 -17.82 7.01 5.49
C LEU A 87 -17.83 7.76 6.84
N ILE A 88 -17.10 7.23 7.82
CA ILE A 88 -17.07 7.79 9.18
C ILE A 88 -16.37 9.15 9.23
N GLU A 89 -15.31 9.35 8.44
CA GLU A 89 -14.59 10.62 8.33
C GLU A 89 -15.18 11.56 7.27
N ARG A 90 -16.13 11.06 6.45
CA ARG A 90 -16.67 11.79 5.28
C ARG A 90 -15.57 12.32 4.37
N ASP A 91 -14.50 11.55 4.26
CA ASP A 91 -13.33 11.86 3.46
C ASP A 91 -13.12 10.75 2.39
N PRO A 92 -13.32 11.06 1.10
CA PRO A 92 -13.12 10.08 0.03
C PRO A 92 -11.67 9.61 -0.09
N THR A 93 -10.73 10.29 0.57
CA THR A 93 -9.32 9.91 0.57
C THR A 93 -8.92 9.07 1.79
N ALA A 94 -9.82 8.84 2.75
CA ALA A 94 -9.55 8.06 3.96
C ALA A 94 -9.51 6.54 3.69
N HIS A 95 -8.71 6.14 2.69
CA HIS A 95 -8.38 4.75 2.42
C HIS A 95 -7.35 4.23 3.43
N ALA A 96 -7.40 2.93 3.71
CA ALA A 96 -6.52 2.27 4.70
C ALA A 96 -5.04 2.60 4.47
N GLU A 97 -4.59 2.58 3.22
CA GLU A 97 -3.21 2.86 2.83
C GLU A 97 -2.80 4.30 3.15
N LEU A 98 -3.66 5.27 2.82
CA LEU A 98 -3.35 6.69 3.09
C LEU A 98 -3.30 6.98 4.59
N ILE A 99 -4.23 6.41 5.35
CA ILE A 99 -4.25 6.55 6.82
C ILE A 99 -3.00 5.94 7.41
N ALA A 100 -2.63 4.72 6.99
CA ALA A 100 -1.43 4.04 7.48
C ALA A 100 -0.14 4.79 7.10
N ILE A 101 -0.03 5.31 5.86
CA ILE A 101 1.12 6.12 5.40
C ILE A 101 1.26 7.38 6.26
N ARG A 102 0.17 8.12 6.51
CA ARG A 102 0.18 9.33 7.34
C ARG A 102 0.60 9.00 8.78
N ALA A 103 0.07 7.94 9.35
CA ALA A 103 0.42 7.50 10.70
C ALA A 103 1.90 7.08 10.81
N ALA A 104 2.40 6.30 9.85
CA ALA A 104 3.81 5.89 9.82
C ALA A 104 4.75 7.08 9.61
N ALA A 105 4.38 8.05 8.76
CA ALA A 105 5.16 9.27 8.55
C ALA A 105 5.26 10.13 9.82
N ALA A 106 4.16 10.24 10.56
CA ALA A 106 4.13 10.94 11.84
C ALA A 106 4.98 10.22 12.90
N GLU A 107 4.88 8.88 13.01
CA GLU A 107 5.63 8.07 13.95
C GLU A 107 7.15 8.14 13.69
N LEU A 108 7.54 8.12 12.41
CA LEU A 108 8.95 8.14 12.01
C LEU A 108 9.52 9.55 11.84
N GLY A 109 8.69 10.60 11.93
CA GLY A 109 9.09 11.99 11.73
C GLY A 109 9.63 12.26 10.32
N SER A 110 9.15 11.53 9.31
CA SER A 110 9.63 11.61 7.93
C SER A 110 8.50 11.33 6.94
N GLU A 111 8.42 12.14 5.88
CA GLU A 111 7.53 11.90 4.74
C GLU A 111 8.00 10.73 3.86
N ARG A 112 9.25 10.29 4.02
CA ARG A 112 9.85 9.19 3.27
C ARG A 112 9.95 7.94 4.12
N LEU A 113 9.30 6.88 3.66
CA LEU A 113 9.23 5.59 4.32
C LEU A 113 10.09 4.55 3.59
N THR A 114 11.33 4.92 3.24
CA THR A 114 12.22 4.17 2.33
C THR A 114 12.53 2.75 2.79
N ASP A 115 12.57 2.51 4.10
CA ASP A 115 12.86 1.19 4.69
C ASP A 115 11.60 0.44 5.12
N CYS A 116 10.42 0.96 4.75
CA CYS A 116 9.14 0.39 5.14
C CYS A 116 8.57 -0.51 4.05
N ASP A 117 7.92 -1.58 4.49
CA ASP A 117 7.11 -2.47 3.67
C ASP A 117 5.63 -2.20 3.98
N LEU A 118 4.78 -2.19 2.94
CA LEU A 118 3.35 -1.98 3.07
C LEU A 118 2.60 -3.27 2.71
N HIS A 119 1.72 -3.71 3.60
CA HIS A 119 0.82 -4.84 3.39
C HIS A 119 -0.62 -4.35 3.37
N VAL A 120 -1.38 -4.66 2.34
CA VAL A 120 -2.78 -4.25 2.17
C VAL A 120 -3.63 -5.40 1.64
N THR A 121 -4.87 -5.50 2.10
CA THR A 121 -5.74 -6.63 1.75
C THR A 121 -6.31 -6.57 0.33
N LEU A 122 -6.28 -5.42 -0.33
CA LEU A 122 -6.79 -5.20 -1.69
C LEU A 122 -5.73 -4.47 -2.53
N GLU A 123 -5.67 -4.77 -3.82
CA GLU A 123 -4.83 -4.05 -4.77
C GLU A 123 -5.07 -2.54 -4.68
N PRO A 124 -4.02 -1.71 -4.45
CA PRO A 124 -4.17 -0.27 -4.32
C PRO A 124 -4.75 0.41 -5.56
N CYS A 125 -5.68 1.34 -5.35
CA CYS A 125 -6.19 2.21 -6.40
C CYS A 125 -5.16 3.25 -6.85
N THR A 126 -5.46 4.03 -7.89
CA THR A 126 -4.54 5.05 -8.44
C THR A 126 -4.06 6.07 -7.40
N MET A 127 -4.95 6.55 -6.54
CA MET A 127 -4.63 7.50 -5.47
C MET A 127 -3.63 6.89 -4.47
N CYS A 128 -3.90 5.65 -4.02
CA CYS A 128 -3.05 4.97 -3.07
C CYS A 128 -1.70 4.56 -3.67
N ALA A 129 -1.67 4.10 -4.93
CA ALA A 129 -0.43 3.79 -5.65
C ALA A 129 0.47 5.02 -5.79
N ALA A 130 -0.12 6.19 -6.08
CA ALA A 130 0.62 7.46 -6.11
C ALA A 130 1.19 7.82 -4.72
N ALA A 131 0.39 7.69 -3.66
CA ALA A 131 0.85 7.95 -2.29
C ALA A 131 1.98 7.01 -1.85
N ILE A 132 1.90 5.72 -2.20
CA ILE A 132 2.95 4.72 -1.97
C ILE A 132 4.25 5.13 -2.67
N SER A 133 4.17 5.62 -3.92
CA SER A 133 5.32 6.13 -4.67
C SER A 133 5.92 7.37 -4.00
N PHE A 134 5.11 8.35 -3.60
CA PHE A 134 5.58 9.57 -2.93
C PHE A 134 6.21 9.27 -1.58
N ALA A 135 5.63 8.37 -0.80
CA ALA A 135 6.18 7.92 0.47
C ALA A 135 7.46 7.07 0.33
N ARG A 136 7.85 6.67 -0.88
CA ARG A 136 9.05 5.87 -1.13
C ARG A 136 9.02 4.50 -0.44
N ILE A 137 7.85 3.87 -0.33
CA ILE A 137 7.70 2.53 0.22
C ILE A 137 8.61 1.56 -0.52
N ARG A 138 9.37 0.74 0.23
CA ARG A 138 10.33 -0.22 -0.31
C ARG A 138 9.64 -1.41 -1.00
N ARG A 139 8.68 -2.03 -0.33
CA ARG A 139 7.95 -3.20 -0.82
C ARG A 139 6.45 -3.04 -0.62
N LEU A 140 5.69 -3.43 -1.63
CA LEU A 140 4.24 -3.48 -1.60
C LEU A 140 3.78 -4.93 -1.69
N TYR A 141 3.07 -5.39 -0.67
CA TYR A 141 2.39 -6.68 -0.62
C TYR A 141 0.88 -6.44 -0.64
N PHE A 142 0.17 -7.01 -1.60
CA PHE A 142 -1.29 -6.91 -1.60
C PHE A 142 -1.95 -8.28 -1.71
N GLY A 143 -3.18 -8.39 -1.16
CA GLY A 143 -3.96 -9.61 -1.11
C GLY A 143 -4.76 -9.84 -2.38
N ALA A 144 -6.03 -9.43 -2.39
CA ALA A 144 -6.92 -9.59 -3.51
C ALA A 144 -6.59 -8.63 -4.66
N ALA A 145 -6.68 -9.12 -5.89
CA ALA A 145 -6.66 -8.30 -7.09
C ALA A 145 -7.93 -7.44 -7.20
N ASP A 146 -7.83 -6.24 -7.77
CA ASP A 146 -8.97 -5.38 -8.09
C ASP A 146 -9.00 -5.01 -9.59
N PRO A 147 -9.64 -5.83 -10.43
CA PRO A 147 -9.72 -5.54 -11.86
C PRO A 147 -10.48 -4.27 -12.22
N LYS A 148 -11.27 -3.69 -11.29
CA LYS A 148 -12.09 -2.49 -11.54
C LYS A 148 -11.42 -1.19 -11.09
N GLY A 149 -10.85 -1.18 -9.89
CA GLY A 149 -10.31 0.02 -9.27
C GLY A 149 -8.81 -0.03 -9.00
N GLY A 150 -8.19 -1.19 -9.16
CA GLY A 150 -6.76 -1.38 -8.96
C GLY A 150 -5.90 -0.59 -9.94
N ALA A 151 -4.68 -0.31 -9.54
CA ALA A 151 -3.76 0.49 -10.33
C ALA A 151 -2.30 0.00 -10.25
N VAL A 152 -2.09 -1.21 -9.76
CA VAL A 152 -0.76 -1.84 -9.63
C VAL A 152 -0.54 -2.81 -10.77
N GLU A 153 -1.31 -3.90 -10.83
CA GLU A 153 -1.28 -4.90 -11.91
C GLU A 153 -2.42 -4.68 -12.91
N HIS A 154 -3.52 -4.06 -12.46
CA HIS A 154 -4.68 -3.72 -13.25
C HIS A 154 -4.77 -2.21 -13.54
N GLY A 155 -5.79 -1.81 -14.31
CA GLY A 155 -6.10 -0.42 -14.61
C GLY A 155 -4.91 0.34 -15.19
N VAL A 156 -4.61 1.49 -14.61
CA VAL A 156 -3.56 2.41 -15.12
C VAL A 156 -2.13 1.93 -14.91
N ARG A 157 -1.91 0.89 -14.12
CA ARG A 157 -0.58 0.33 -13.83
C ARG A 157 0.41 1.43 -13.43
N PHE A 158 0.06 2.19 -12.41
CA PHE A 158 0.73 3.43 -12.02
C PHE A 158 2.26 3.31 -11.95
N PHE A 159 2.77 2.20 -11.41
CA PHE A 159 4.20 1.97 -11.29
C PHE A 159 4.90 1.67 -12.62
N ALA A 160 4.17 1.40 -13.71
CA ALA A 160 4.73 1.26 -15.05
C ALA A 160 4.84 2.60 -15.79
N ALA A 161 4.19 3.67 -15.29
CA ALA A 161 4.21 4.98 -15.93
C ALA A 161 5.62 5.58 -15.97
N ALA A 162 5.99 6.21 -17.10
CA ALA A 162 7.31 6.84 -17.26
C ALA A 162 7.56 7.97 -16.24
N THR A 163 6.49 8.62 -15.77
CA THR A 163 6.52 9.69 -14.78
C THR A 163 6.51 9.22 -13.33
N CYS A 164 6.47 7.90 -13.08
CA CYS A 164 6.54 7.36 -11.74
C CYS A 164 7.94 7.52 -11.15
N HIS A 165 8.07 8.32 -10.10
CA HIS A 165 9.36 8.66 -9.50
C HIS A 165 9.96 7.56 -8.62
N HIS A 166 9.13 6.69 -8.05
CA HIS A 166 9.56 5.57 -7.22
C HIS A 166 8.64 4.37 -7.42
N ARG A 167 9.25 3.21 -7.57
CA ARG A 167 8.56 1.94 -7.77
C ARG A 167 8.96 1.00 -6.64
N PRO A 168 8.00 0.55 -5.81
CA PRO A 168 8.28 -0.50 -4.82
C PRO A 168 8.55 -1.83 -5.51
N GLU A 169 9.19 -2.77 -4.82
CA GLU A 169 9.08 -4.19 -5.17
C GLU A 169 7.63 -4.63 -4.90
N ILE A 170 7.01 -5.33 -5.86
CA ILE A 170 5.57 -5.65 -5.81
C ILE A 170 5.37 -7.16 -5.66
N TYR A 171 4.51 -7.55 -4.71
CA TYR A 171 4.13 -8.92 -4.40
C TYR A 171 2.60 -9.01 -4.26
N GLY A 172 1.91 -9.47 -5.31
CA GLY A 172 0.46 -9.69 -5.31
C GLY A 172 0.06 -11.09 -4.85
N GLY A 173 -1.23 -11.26 -4.53
CA GLY A 173 -1.81 -12.57 -4.20
C GLY A 173 -1.49 -13.08 -2.80
N ILE A 174 -1.04 -12.24 -1.87
CA ILE A 174 -0.68 -12.66 -0.51
C ILE A 174 -1.95 -12.86 0.34
N GLY A 175 -2.35 -14.12 0.55
CA GLY A 175 -3.61 -14.44 1.24
C GLY A 175 -4.85 -14.07 0.40
N GLU A 176 -4.72 -14.11 -0.92
CA GLU A 176 -5.73 -13.65 -1.89
C GLU A 176 -7.13 -14.19 -1.59
N SER A 177 -7.27 -15.49 -1.38
CA SER A 177 -8.57 -16.12 -1.15
C SER A 177 -9.31 -15.56 0.05
N GLU A 178 -8.60 -15.32 1.16
CA GLU A 178 -9.19 -14.77 2.39
C GLU A 178 -9.57 -13.30 2.21
N CYS A 179 -8.69 -12.52 1.59
CA CYS A 179 -8.94 -11.11 1.27
C CYS A 179 -10.14 -10.94 0.33
N ALA A 180 -10.21 -11.75 -0.74
CA ALA A 180 -11.30 -11.71 -1.71
C ALA A 180 -12.64 -12.16 -1.09
N SER A 181 -12.64 -13.20 -0.23
CA SER A 181 -13.84 -13.67 0.44
C SER A 181 -14.45 -12.59 1.34
N LEU A 182 -13.63 -11.90 2.14
CA LEU A 182 -14.08 -10.83 3.02
C LEU A 182 -14.80 -9.71 2.24
N LEU A 183 -14.23 -9.28 1.11
CA LEU A 183 -14.85 -8.28 0.23
C LEU A 183 -16.16 -8.79 -0.40
N LYS A 184 -16.15 -10.03 -0.88
CA LYS A 184 -17.34 -10.65 -1.51
C LYS A 184 -18.52 -10.73 -0.52
N GLU A 185 -18.29 -11.22 0.68
CA GLU A 185 -19.30 -11.32 1.75
C GLU A 185 -19.87 -9.95 2.09
N PHE A 186 -19.02 -8.94 2.25
CA PHE A 186 -19.46 -7.57 2.53
C PHE A 186 -20.38 -6.99 1.46
N PHE A 187 -20.03 -7.16 0.17
CA PHE A 187 -20.87 -6.65 -0.92
C PHE A 187 -22.12 -7.50 -1.16
N GLN A 188 -22.08 -8.80 -0.89
CA GLN A 188 -23.27 -9.64 -0.95
C GLN A 188 -24.32 -9.22 0.07
N ALA A 189 -23.93 -8.98 1.32
CA ALA A 189 -24.83 -8.54 2.39
C ALA A 189 -25.48 -7.16 2.14
N ARG A 190 -24.98 -6.37 1.17
CA ARG A 190 -25.54 -5.05 0.83
C ARG A 190 -26.37 -5.01 -0.45
N ARG A 191 -26.50 -6.14 -1.15
CA ARG A 191 -27.33 -6.26 -2.35
C ARG A 191 -28.72 -6.82 -2.08
N THR A 192 -28.98 -7.26 -0.85
CA THR A 192 -30.27 -7.68 -0.33
C THR A 192 -31.00 -6.52 0.32
#